data_f3b21a456b430abd64bc742b3bb73651
#
_entry.id   f3b21a456b430abd64bc742b3bb73651
#
_cell.length_a   1.000
_cell.length_b   1.000
_cell.length_c   1.000
_cell.angle_alpha   90.00
_cell.angle_beta   90.00
_cell.angle_gamma   90.00
#
_symmetry.space_group_name_H-M   'P 1'
#
loop_
_entity.id
_entity.type
_entity.pdbx_description
1 polymer ?
#
loop_
_entity_poly.entity_id
_entity_poly.type
_entity_poly.pdbx_seq_one_letter_code
_entity_poly.pdbx_strand_id
1 'polypeptide(L)'
;MNKKRIGIFIALLAMVCMGLRAQSATSLRINEVLVVNDQNYQDDYGLHNAWIEIFNTSFASVNLEGCFLTNDKNNPTKYPIPKGDVLTLIKPRQHALFWADGMPNRGTFHVNFTLDPNKENYIALYDSNGKTLIDEVTIPAGQLADRSYAREKDGSANWVVKGEGEHSYVTPSTNNMTIDKNPKIENFKKHDSIGIGMAIIAMSVVFIGLVLLYLSLIHISEPTRQAE
;
A
#
# COMPACT_ATOMS: atom_id res chain seq x y z
N MET A 1 6.47 42.83 26.01
CA MET A 1 6.11 42.27 24.67
C MET A 1 4.85 43.00 24.18
N ASN A 2 4.86 43.54 22.96
CA ASN A 2 3.82 44.45 22.48
C ASN A 2 2.52 43.69 22.23
N LYS A 3 1.36 44.15 22.75
CA LYS A 3 0.03 43.47 22.64
C LYS A 3 -0.30 43.06 21.22
N LYS A 4 0.13 43.82 20.21
CA LYS A 4 -0.02 43.47 18.78
C LYS A 4 0.78 42.22 18.37
N ARG A 5 1.99 42.01 18.92
CA ARG A 5 2.85 40.83 18.65
C ARG A 5 2.29 39.58 19.30
N ILE A 6 1.68 39.69 20.48
CA ILE A 6 0.99 38.59 21.17
C ILE A 6 -0.23 38.16 20.37
N GLY A 7 -1.03 39.09 19.85
CA GLY A 7 -2.21 38.81 19.01
C GLY A 7 -1.84 38.07 17.72
N ILE A 8 -0.74 38.49 17.06
CA ILE A 8 -0.25 37.81 15.84
C ILE A 8 0.24 36.39 16.17
N PHE A 9 0.92 36.18 17.29
CA PHE A 9 1.40 34.88 17.70
C PHE A 9 0.25 33.91 18.03
N ILE A 10 -0.78 34.39 18.72
CA ILE A 10 -2.00 33.61 19.01
C ILE A 10 -2.76 33.28 17.73
N ALA A 11 -2.87 34.21 16.79
CA ALA A 11 -3.52 33.98 15.49
C ALA A 11 -2.76 32.96 14.64
N LEU A 12 -1.43 33.01 14.62
CA LEU A 12 -0.57 32.01 13.95
C LEU A 12 -0.69 30.64 14.63
N LEU A 13 -0.72 30.57 15.95
CA LEU A 13 -0.89 29.32 16.70
C LEU A 13 -2.28 28.71 16.45
N ALA A 14 -3.34 29.54 16.41
CA ALA A 14 -4.69 29.10 16.07
C ALA A 14 -4.80 28.60 14.61
N MET A 15 -4.07 29.20 13.66
CA MET A 15 -4.02 28.77 12.26
C MET A 15 -3.33 27.43 12.11
N VAL A 16 -2.29 27.15 12.89
CA VAL A 16 -1.61 25.84 12.94
C VAL A 16 -2.52 24.75 13.54
N CYS A 17 -3.30 25.09 14.57
CA CYS A 17 -4.25 24.15 15.18
C CYS A 17 -5.45 23.81 14.26
N MET A 18 -5.84 24.68 13.36
CA MET A 18 -6.91 24.39 12.39
C MET A 18 -6.47 23.40 11.28
N GLY A 19 -5.17 23.17 11.11
CA GLY A 19 -4.61 22.21 10.15
C GLY A 19 -4.58 20.76 10.62
N LEU A 20 -4.79 20.49 11.90
CA LEU A 20 -4.87 19.13 12.47
C LEU A 20 -6.29 18.56 12.27
N ARG A 21 -6.73 18.41 11.03
CA ARG A 21 -7.89 17.54 10.77
C ARG A 21 -7.41 16.12 11.03
N ALA A 22 -8.12 15.40 11.90
CA ALA A 22 -8.03 13.95 11.95
C ALA A 22 -8.15 13.45 10.49
N GLN A 23 -7.17 12.67 10.05
CA GLN A 23 -7.13 12.23 8.67
C GLN A 23 -8.39 11.43 8.39
N SER A 24 -9.18 11.90 7.46
CA SER A 24 -10.46 11.33 7.08
C SER A 24 -10.23 9.92 6.51
N ALA A 25 -11.11 8.98 6.86
CA ALA A 25 -11.17 7.66 6.26
C ALA A 25 -11.32 7.67 4.72
N THR A 26 -11.60 8.83 4.13
CA THR A 26 -11.72 9.03 2.67
C THR A 26 -10.47 8.68 1.85
N SER A 27 -9.32 8.51 2.49
CA SER A 27 -8.08 8.01 1.84
C SER A 27 -7.99 6.49 1.77
N LEU A 28 -8.93 5.76 2.33
CA LEU A 28 -8.98 4.30 2.26
C LEU A 28 -9.59 3.84 0.94
N ARG A 29 -9.10 2.72 0.42
CA ARG A 29 -9.62 2.09 -0.80
C ARG A 29 -9.72 0.59 -0.61
N ILE A 30 -10.79 0.00 -1.12
CA ILE A 30 -10.86 -1.44 -1.35
C ILE A 30 -9.86 -1.72 -2.47
N ASN A 31 -8.86 -2.56 -2.19
CA ASN A 31 -7.68 -2.71 -3.05
C ASN A 31 -7.65 -4.03 -3.79
N GLU A 32 -8.01 -5.13 -3.12
CA GLU A 32 -8.03 -6.47 -3.68
C GLU A 32 -9.08 -7.31 -2.96
N VAL A 33 -9.72 -8.23 -3.68
CA VAL A 33 -10.73 -9.16 -3.12
C VAL A 33 -10.52 -10.54 -3.71
N LEU A 34 -10.44 -11.55 -2.86
CA LEU A 34 -10.43 -12.97 -3.23
C LEU A 34 -11.74 -13.62 -2.78
N VAL A 35 -12.55 -14.06 -3.74
CA VAL A 35 -13.87 -14.63 -3.44
C VAL A 35 -13.78 -16.13 -3.15
N VAL A 36 -12.95 -16.86 -3.90
CA VAL A 36 -12.71 -18.30 -3.71
C VAL A 36 -11.26 -18.51 -3.34
N ASN A 37 -11.03 -18.96 -2.10
CA ASN A 37 -9.70 -19.19 -1.56
C ASN A 37 -9.53 -20.68 -1.27
N ASP A 38 -8.81 -21.39 -2.11
CA ASP A 38 -8.55 -22.82 -1.94
C ASP A 38 -7.17 -23.09 -1.32
N GLN A 39 -6.14 -22.37 -1.78
CA GLN A 39 -4.74 -22.60 -1.40
C GLN A 39 -3.96 -21.32 -1.12
N ASN A 40 -4.63 -20.17 -1.11
CA ASN A 40 -3.99 -18.88 -0.90
C ASN A 40 -3.79 -18.58 0.61
N TYR A 41 -3.82 -17.35 0.99
CA TYR A 41 -3.57 -16.87 2.34
C TYR A 41 -4.59 -17.41 3.35
N GLN A 42 -4.13 -17.86 4.52
CA GLN A 42 -4.95 -18.40 5.60
C GLN A 42 -5.24 -17.34 6.66
N ASP A 43 -6.39 -17.47 7.30
CA ASP A 43 -6.73 -16.68 8.48
C ASP A 43 -5.96 -17.16 9.75
N ASP A 44 -6.17 -16.48 10.86
CA ASP A 44 -5.54 -16.80 12.15
C ASP A 44 -5.94 -18.18 12.69
N TYR A 45 -6.97 -18.81 12.12
CA TYR A 45 -7.44 -20.16 12.45
C TYR A 45 -6.93 -21.23 11.48
N GLY A 46 -6.12 -20.84 10.50
CA GLY A 46 -5.58 -21.73 9.46
C GLY A 46 -6.61 -22.12 8.40
N LEU A 47 -7.68 -21.33 8.22
CA LEU A 47 -8.71 -21.57 7.24
C LEU A 47 -8.53 -20.68 6.00
N HIS A 48 -8.88 -21.25 4.85
CA HIS A 48 -8.90 -20.53 3.58
C HIS A 48 -10.27 -19.90 3.38
N ASN A 49 -10.46 -18.69 3.88
CA ASN A 49 -11.68 -17.92 3.73
C ASN A 49 -11.54 -16.85 2.63
N ALA A 50 -12.66 -16.45 2.03
CA ALA A 50 -12.70 -15.27 1.17
C ALA A 50 -12.21 -14.04 1.94
N TRP A 51 -11.53 -13.10 1.27
CA TRP A 51 -11.01 -11.91 1.95
C TRP A 51 -11.14 -10.64 1.12
N ILE A 52 -11.14 -9.53 1.81
CA ILE A 52 -11.25 -8.17 1.30
C ILE A 52 -10.08 -7.38 1.85
N GLU A 53 -9.29 -6.77 1.00
CA GLU A 53 -8.17 -5.93 1.38
C GLU A 53 -8.54 -4.45 1.28
N ILE A 54 -8.20 -3.69 2.32
CA ILE A 54 -8.33 -2.23 2.37
C ILE A 54 -6.94 -1.62 2.44
N PHE A 55 -6.68 -0.67 1.57
CA PHE A 55 -5.40 0.04 1.44
C PHE A 55 -5.52 1.50 1.88
N ASN A 56 -4.53 1.97 2.65
CA ASN A 56 -4.39 3.37 3.01
C ASN A 56 -3.55 4.11 1.95
N THR A 57 -4.19 4.92 1.11
CA THR A 57 -3.51 5.68 0.05
C THR A 57 -2.71 6.89 0.58
N SER A 58 -2.91 7.27 1.84
CA SER A 58 -2.30 8.46 2.42
C SER A 58 -0.90 8.20 2.99
N PHE A 59 -0.20 9.29 3.32
CA PHE A 59 1.10 9.27 3.99
C PHE A 59 1.01 9.42 5.51
N ALA A 60 -0.19 9.27 6.08
CA ALA A 60 -0.39 9.22 7.51
C ALA A 60 -1.27 8.03 7.90
N SER A 61 -1.24 7.65 9.17
CA SER A 61 -2.08 6.57 9.68
C SER A 61 -3.55 6.96 9.66
N VAL A 62 -4.41 6.03 9.26
CA VAL A 62 -5.87 6.19 9.21
C VAL A 62 -6.52 5.11 10.04
N ASN A 63 -7.46 5.50 10.91
CA ASN A 63 -8.18 4.56 11.75
C ASN A 63 -9.49 4.12 11.08
N LEU A 64 -9.70 2.80 11.03
CA LEU A 64 -10.93 2.16 10.54
C LEU A 64 -12.02 2.02 11.61
N GLU A 65 -11.72 2.32 12.86
CA GLU A 65 -12.66 2.16 13.96
C GLU A 65 -14.01 2.85 13.70
N GLY A 66 -15.08 2.11 13.86
CA GLY A 66 -16.44 2.61 13.66
C GLY A 66 -16.85 2.83 12.21
N CYS A 67 -15.96 2.66 11.23
CA CYS A 67 -16.34 2.55 9.81
C CYS A 67 -17.16 1.27 9.59
N PHE A 68 -17.83 1.21 8.45
CA PHE A 68 -18.71 0.08 8.13
C PHE A 68 -18.29 -0.56 6.83
N LEU A 69 -18.21 -1.90 6.83
CA LEU A 69 -18.01 -2.72 5.63
C LEU A 69 -19.32 -3.44 5.30
N THR A 70 -19.74 -3.42 4.04
CA THR A 70 -21.00 -4.05 3.63
C THR A 70 -20.87 -4.72 2.25
N ASN A 71 -21.66 -5.79 2.08
CA ASN A 71 -21.92 -6.38 0.77
C ASN A 71 -23.39 -6.18 0.33
N ASP A 72 -24.11 -5.21 0.93
CA ASP A 72 -25.51 -4.92 0.63
C ASP A 72 -25.71 -3.41 0.46
N LYS A 73 -26.12 -3.00 -0.75
CA LYS A 73 -26.39 -1.59 -1.08
C LYS A 73 -27.49 -0.96 -0.22
N ASN A 74 -28.42 -1.77 0.28
CA ASN A 74 -29.54 -1.31 1.10
C ASN A 74 -29.19 -1.25 2.59
N ASN A 75 -28.05 -1.80 3.00
CA ASN A 75 -27.60 -1.81 4.39
C ASN A 75 -26.14 -1.32 4.50
N PRO A 76 -25.89 0.00 4.44
CA PRO A 76 -24.54 0.58 4.55
C PRO A 76 -23.82 0.25 5.85
N THR A 77 -24.54 -0.04 6.92
CA THR A 77 -24.00 -0.26 8.27
C THR A 77 -23.97 -1.74 8.67
N LYS A 78 -23.91 -2.65 7.70
CA LYS A 78 -24.04 -4.10 7.91
C LYS A 78 -23.01 -4.67 8.86
N TYR A 79 -21.74 -4.36 8.67
CA TYR A 79 -20.64 -4.75 9.55
C TYR A 79 -19.96 -3.52 10.14
N PRO A 80 -20.22 -3.16 11.40
CA PRO A 80 -19.47 -2.11 12.09
C PRO A 80 -18.11 -2.64 12.49
N ILE A 81 -17.04 -1.99 12.06
CA ILE A 81 -15.67 -2.33 12.48
C ILE A 81 -15.52 -1.95 13.96
N PRO A 82 -15.19 -2.91 14.83
CA PRO A 82 -15.12 -2.69 16.28
C PRO A 82 -14.13 -1.58 16.66
N LYS A 83 -14.42 -0.91 17.77
CA LYS A 83 -13.53 0.11 18.36
C LYS A 83 -12.62 -0.52 19.40
N GLY A 84 -11.43 0.07 19.57
CA GLY A 84 -10.48 -0.33 20.61
C GLY A 84 -9.45 -1.38 20.17
N ASP A 85 -9.51 -1.84 18.92
CA ASP A 85 -8.48 -2.70 18.38
C ASP A 85 -7.39 -1.84 17.69
N VAL A 86 -6.17 -1.92 18.20
CA VAL A 86 -5.02 -1.14 17.70
C VAL A 86 -4.66 -1.49 16.24
N LEU A 87 -5.03 -2.68 15.77
CA LEU A 87 -4.76 -3.14 14.42
C LEU A 87 -5.65 -2.46 13.37
N THR A 88 -6.74 -1.82 13.78
CA THR A 88 -7.58 -1.00 12.89
C THR A 88 -6.91 0.30 12.45
N LEU A 89 -5.81 0.69 13.11
CA LEU A 89 -4.99 1.83 12.70
C LEU A 89 -4.06 1.44 11.56
N ILE A 90 -4.49 1.68 10.34
CA ILE A 90 -3.69 1.37 9.14
C ILE A 90 -2.59 2.43 8.97
N LYS A 91 -1.33 2.02 9.04
CA LYS A 91 -0.17 2.88 8.82
C LYS A 91 -0.13 3.44 7.39
N PRO A 92 0.68 4.48 7.12
CA PRO A 92 0.85 5.02 5.78
C PRO A 92 1.20 3.95 4.75
N ARG A 93 0.47 3.91 3.65
CA ARG A 93 0.72 2.99 2.54
C ARG A 93 0.72 1.50 2.93
N GLN A 94 -0.05 1.14 3.97
CA GLN A 94 -0.22 -0.23 4.43
C GLN A 94 -1.65 -0.72 4.16
N HIS A 95 -1.84 -2.03 4.34
CA HIS A 95 -3.05 -2.77 4.05
C HIS A 95 -3.67 -3.30 5.35
N ALA A 96 -4.99 -3.52 5.33
CA ALA A 96 -5.72 -4.30 6.33
C ALA A 96 -6.57 -5.33 5.59
N LEU A 97 -6.53 -6.58 6.04
CA LEU A 97 -7.25 -7.69 5.43
C LEU A 97 -8.46 -8.07 6.29
N PHE A 98 -9.61 -8.21 5.66
CA PHE A 98 -10.87 -8.65 6.30
C PHE A 98 -11.30 -9.99 5.70
N TRP A 99 -11.65 -10.94 6.57
CA TRP A 99 -12.12 -12.27 6.20
C TRP A 99 -13.65 -12.28 6.05
N ALA A 100 -14.12 -12.63 4.87
CA ALA A 100 -15.56 -12.69 4.57
C ALA A 100 -16.10 -14.11 4.84
N ASP A 101 -16.03 -14.55 6.10
CA ASP A 101 -16.40 -15.89 6.55
C ASP A 101 -17.75 -15.95 7.29
N GLY A 102 -18.38 -14.80 7.53
CA GLY A 102 -19.64 -14.71 8.27
C GLY A 102 -19.51 -14.95 9.78
N MET A 103 -18.30 -14.93 10.32
CA MET A 103 -17.99 -15.30 11.71
C MET A 103 -17.38 -14.12 12.52
N PRO A 104 -18.12 -13.04 12.77
CA PRO A 104 -17.59 -11.85 13.45
C PRO A 104 -17.15 -12.10 14.90
N ASN A 105 -17.53 -13.22 15.50
CA ASN A 105 -17.07 -13.66 16.81
C ASN A 105 -15.60 -14.13 16.84
N ARG A 106 -14.97 -14.33 15.69
CA ARG A 106 -13.55 -14.70 15.57
C ARG A 106 -12.60 -13.53 15.75
N GLY A 107 -13.08 -12.30 15.58
CA GLY A 107 -12.25 -11.10 15.76
C GLY A 107 -12.66 -9.94 14.88
N THR A 108 -11.99 -8.81 15.07
CA THR A 108 -12.27 -7.53 14.39
C THR A 108 -12.22 -7.62 12.87
N PHE A 109 -11.40 -8.52 12.33
CA PHE A 109 -11.18 -8.66 10.88
C PHE A 109 -12.02 -9.78 10.24
N HIS A 110 -12.95 -10.40 10.98
CA HIS A 110 -13.91 -11.37 10.48
C HIS A 110 -15.27 -10.71 10.32
N VAL A 111 -15.72 -10.51 9.08
CA VAL A 111 -16.99 -9.81 8.83
C VAL A 111 -18.19 -10.75 8.98
N ASN A 112 -19.37 -10.17 9.15
CA ASN A 112 -20.63 -10.92 9.37
C ASN A 112 -21.33 -11.34 8.07
N PHE A 113 -20.61 -11.40 6.95
CA PHE A 113 -21.14 -11.82 5.65
C PHE A 113 -20.11 -12.63 4.88
N THR A 114 -20.59 -13.36 3.88
CA THR A 114 -19.79 -14.16 2.94
C THR A 114 -19.92 -13.61 1.53
N LEU A 115 -19.02 -14.03 0.65
CA LEU A 115 -19.05 -13.75 -0.80
C LEU A 115 -19.49 -15.01 -1.57
N ASP A 116 -20.22 -14.83 -2.68
CA ASP A 116 -20.72 -15.91 -3.51
C ASP A 116 -20.02 -15.87 -4.88
N PRO A 117 -19.22 -16.89 -5.26
CA PRO A 117 -18.52 -16.90 -6.54
C PRO A 117 -19.44 -16.93 -7.77
N ASN A 118 -20.67 -17.40 -7.61
CA ASN A 118 -21.61 -17.56 -8.71
C ASN A 118 -22.48 -16.32 -8.96
N LYS A 119 -22.35 -15.29 -8.10
CA LYS A 119 -23.12 -14.05 -8.20
C LYS A 119 -22.17 -12.85 -8.26
N GLU A 120 -22.73 -11.75 -8.71
CA GLU A 120 -22.09 -10.45 -8.56
C GLU A 120 -22.00 -10.10 -7.07
N ASN A 121 -20.81 -9.72 -6.61
CA ASN A 121 -20.57 -9.31 -5.24
C ASN A 121 -20.33 -7.80 -5.17
N TYR A 122 -21.23 -7.11 -4.50
CA TYR A 122 -21.03 -5.72 -4.14
C TYR A 122 -20.26 -5.63 -2.82
N ILE A 123 -19.27 -4.75 -2.72
CA ILE A 123 -18.56 -4.46 -1.48
C ILE A 123 -18.39 -2.95 -1.39
N ALA A 124 -18.70 -2.38 -0.22
CA ALA A 124 -18.51 -0.96 0.03
C ALA A 124 -18.01 -0.70 1.45
N LEU A 125 -17.19 0.34 1.56
CA LEU A 125 -16.68 0.88 2.80
C LEU A 125 -17.33 2.23 3.05
N TYR A 126 -17.98 2.38 4.22
CA TYR A 126 -18.61 3.62 4.66
C TYR A 126 -17.89 4.20 5.88
N ASP A 127 -17.90 5.52 5.98
CA ASP A 127 -17.37 6.25 7.13
C ASP A 127 -18.19 5.94 8.41
N SER A 128 -17.63 6.26 9.55
CA SER A 128 -18.19 6.09 10.90
C SER A 128 -19.56 6.75 11.10
N ASN A 129 -19.95 7.68 10.23
CA ASN A 129 -21.29 8.28 10.22
C ASN A 129 -22.36 7.37 9.57
N GLY A 130 -21.97 6.23 8.97
CA GLY A 130 -22.85 5.27 8.30
C GLY A 130 -23.55 5.79 7.02
N LYS A 131 -23.14 6.94 6.49
CA LYS A 131 -23.77 7.62 5.34
C LYS A 131 -22.78 7.97 4.23
N THR A 132 -21.58 8.36 4.60
CA THR A 132 -20.57 8.78 3.62
C THR A 132 -19.88 7.55 3.05
N LEU A 133 -20.08 7.30 1.76
CA LEU A 133 -19.36 6.28 1.02
C LEU A 133 -17.89 6.69 0.87
N ILE A 134 -16.99 5.82 1.27
CA ILE A 134 -15.54 6.00 1.12
C ILE A 134 -15.09 5.40 -0.20
N ASP A 135 -15.43 4.14 -0.44
CA ASP A 135 -15.09 3.40 -1.65
C ASP A 135 -16.04 2.23 -1.87
N GLU A 136 -16.22 1.82 -3.12
CA GLU A 136 -17.03 0.65 -3.47
C GLU A 136 -16.46 -0.09 -4.67
N VAL A 137 -16.79 -1.36 -4.76
CA VAL A 137 -16.47 -2.22 -5.89
C VAL A 137 -17.59 -3.22 -6.13
N THR A 138 -17.81 -3.53 -7.38
CA THR A 138 -18.67 -4.64 -7.82
C THR A 138 -17.82 -5.67 -8.53
N ILE A 139 -17.77 -6.88 -7.97
CA ILE A 139 -16.99 -8.00 -8.48
C ILE A 139 -17.89 -8.83 -9.36
N PRO A 140 -17.52 -9.12 -10.62
CA PRO A 140 -18.32 -9.94 -11.52
C PRO A 140 -18.58 -11.35 -10.96
N ALA A 141 -19.68 -11.97 -11.37
CA ALA A 141 -19.93 -13.38 -11.11
C ALA A 141 -18.92 -14.30 -11.84
N GLY A 142 -18.82 -15.55 -11.42
CA GLY A 142 -17.94 -16.54 -12.04
C GLY A 142 -16.49 -16.45 -11.56
N GLN A 143 -16.29 -16.06 -10.29
CA GLN A 143 -14.96 -16.00 -9.70
C GLN A 143 -14.36 -17.40 -9.56
N LEU A 144 -13.10 -17.54 -9.97
CA LEU A 144 -12.36 -18.80 -9.93
C LEU A 144 -11.49 -18.89 -8.67
N ALA A 145 -11.17 -20.14 -8.29
CA ALA A 145 -10.32 -20.40 -7.12
C ALA A 145 -8.95 -19.74 -7.27
N ASP A 146 -8.48 -19.16 -6.18
CA ASP A 146 -7.18 -18.49 -6.05
C ASP A 146 -6.90 -17.39 -7.07
N ARG A 147 -7.99 -16.78 -7.61
CA ARG A 147 -7.92 -15.61 -8.47
C ARG A 147 -8.60 -14.43 -7.80
N SER A 148 -7.87 -13.36 -7.62
CA SER A 148 -8.40 -12.14 -7.01
C SER A 148 -8.83 -11.12 -8.04
N TYR A 149 -9.80 -10.28 -7.67
CA TYR A 149 -10.17 -9.07 -8.37
C TYR A 149 -9.52 -7.90 -7.65
N ALA A 150 -8.55 -7.26 -8.28
CA ALA A 150 -7.68 -6.29 -7.63
C ALA A 150 -7.50 -5.02 -8.46
N ARG A 151 -7.16 -3.92 -7.79
CA ARG A 151 -6.66 -2.74 -8.49
C ARG A 151 -5.32 -3.06 -9.13
N GLU A 152 -5.09 -2.58 -10.36
CA GLU A 152 -3.82 -2.79 -11.10
C GLU A 152 -2.60 -2.35 -10.27
N LYS A 153 -2.74 -1.22 -9.59
CA LYS A 153 -1.78 -0.67 -8.61
C LYS A 153 -2.55 -0.25 -7.39
N ASP A 154 -1.90 -0.25 -6.22
CA ASP A 154 -2.53 0.17 -4.98
C ASP A 154 -3.26 1.50 -5.10
N GLY A 155 -4.57 1.47 -4.84
CA GLY A 155 -5.44 2.62 -4.88
C GLY A 155 -5.74 3.20 -6.27
N SER A 156 -5.29 2.56 -7.38
CA SER A 156 -5.61 3.00 -8.75
C SER A 156 -7.09 2.77 -9.09
N ALA A 157 -7.57 3.44 -10.15
CA ALA A 157 -8.96 3.26 -10.59
C ALA A 157 -9.17 1.95 -11.38
N ASN A 158 -8.13 1.45 -12.06
CA ASN A 158 -8.22 0.27 -12.92
C ASN A 158 -8.23 -1.02 -12.10
N TRP A 159 -9.07 -1.96 -12.50
CA TRP A 159 -9.20 -3.27 -11.90
C TRP A 159 -8.75 -4.36 -12.86
N VAL A 160 -8.09 -5.38 -12.33
CA VAL A 160 -7.57 -6.53 -13.08
C VAL A 160 -7.85 -7.83 -12.31
N VAL A 161 -7.84 -8.96 -13.01
CA VAL A 161 -7.84 -10.28 -12.38
C VAL A 161 -6.39 -10.69 -12.16
N LYS A 162 -6.06 -11.12 -10.95
CA LYS A 162 -4.76 -11.67 -10.57
C LYS A 162 -4.84 -13.18 -10.34
N GLY A 163 -3.68 -13.83 -10.33
CA GLY A 163 -3.59 -15.29 -10.18
C GLY A 163 -3.39 -16.01 -11.51
N GLU A 164 -3.33 -15.30 -12.64
CA GLU A 164 -3.00 -15.87 -13.94
C GLU A 164 -2.36 -14.86 -14.89
N GLY A 165 -1.66 -15.38 -15.91
CA GLY A 165 -1.12 -14.58 -17.00
C GLY A 165 -0.08 -13.55 -16.57
N GLU A 166 -0.31 -12.31 -16.97
CA GLU A 166 0.59 -11.18 -16.70
C GLU A 166 0.59 -10.76 -15.22
N HIS A 167 -0.51 -11.02 -14.50
CA HIS A 167 -0.69 -10.78 -13.08
C HIS A 167 -0.74 -12.12 -12.32
N SER A 168 0.36 -12.88 -12.37
CA SER A 168 0.39 -14.28 -11.93
C SER A 168 0.26 -14.50 -10.42
N TYR A 169 0.32 -13.47 -9.61
CA TYR A 169 0.26 -13.58 -8.15
C TYR A 169 -0.87 -12.76 -7.55
N VAL A 170 -1.60 -13.37 -6.63
CA VAL A 170 -2.49 -12.72 -5.68
C VAL A 170 -1.63 -12.10 -4.58
N THR A 171 -1.97 -10.89 -4.11
CA THR A 171 -1.05 -10.08 -3.28
C THR A 171 -1.65 -9.66 -1.93
N PRO A 172 -2.11 -10.60 -1.07
CA PRO A 172 -2.68 -10.27 0.22
C PRO A 172 -1.68 -9.55 1.12
N SER A 173 -2.08 -8.43 1.69
CA SER A 173 -1.29 -7.60 2.61
C SER A 173 0.03 -7.07 2.03
N THR A 174 0.14 -7.01 0.70
CA THR A 174 1.32 -6.48 0.01
C THR A 174 0.91 -5.66 -1.21
N ASN A 175 1.86 -4.97 -1.83
CA ASN A 175 1.58 -4.10 -2.97
C ASN A 175 1.04 -4.89 -4.17
N ASN A 176 0.04 -4.33 -4.84
CA ASN A 176 -0.58 -4.93 -6.03
C ASN A 176 0.36 -5.10 -7.22
N MET A 177 1.43 -4.34 -7.27
CA MET A 177 2.51 -4.58 -8.22
C MET A 177 3.50 -5.58 -7.64
N THR A 178 3.49 -6.81 -8.16
CA THR A 178 4.51 -7.80 -7.81
C THR A 178 5.88 -7.39 -8.37
N ILE A 179 6.93 -7.69 -7.59
CA ILE A 179 8.32 -7.35 -7.93
C ILE A 179 8.87 -8.24 -9.07
N ASP A 180 8.13 -9.26 -9.47
CA ASP A 180 8.58 -10.28 -10.45
C ASP A 180 8.88 -9.72 -11.84
N LYS A 181 8.31 -8.56 -12.16
CA LYS A 181 8.68 -7.78 -13.34
C LYS A 181 9.07 -6.36 -12.92
N ASN A 182 10.25 -6.22 -12.34
CA ASN A 182 10.79 -4.89 -12.11
C ASN A 182 11.19 -4.30 -13.47
N PRO A 183 10.48 -3.27 -13.98
CA PRO A 183 10.77 -2.70 -15.31
C PRO A 183 12.19 -2.16 -15.41
N LYS A 184 12.81 -1.80 -14.28
CA LYS A 184 14.23 -1.38 -14.24
C LYS A 184 15.16 -2.56 -14.50
N ILE A 185 14.84 -3.75 -13.94
CA ILE A 185 15.63 -4.97 -14.15
C ILE A 185 15.43 -5.48 -15.58
N GLU A 186 14.21 -5.44 -16.12
CA GLU A 186 13.94 -5.82 -17.52
C GLU A 186 14.63 -4.90 -18.51
N ASN A 187 14.53 -3.59 -18.30
CA ASN A 187 15.26 -2.61 -19.12
C ASN A 187 16.78 -2.80 -19.00
N PHE A 188 17.27 -3.10 -17.81
CA PHE A 188 18.68 -3.40 -17.59
C PHE A 188 19.11 -4.66 -18.35
N LYS A 189 18.38 -5.77 -18.20
CA LYS A 189 18.63 -7.02 -18.94
C LYS A 189 18.58 -6.84 -20.45
N LYS A 190 17.68 -5.97 -20.94
CA LYS A 190 17.54 -5.68 -22.37
C LYS A 190 18.74 -4.91 -22.93
N HIS A 191 19.38 -4.03 -22.15
CA HIS A 191 20.49 -3.18 -22.60
C HIS A 191 21.85 -3.72 -22.21
N ASP A 192 21.94 -4.54 -21.17
CA ASP A 192 23.20 -5.14 -20.68
C ASP A 192 22.96 -6.58 -20.19
N SER A 193 22.58 -7.46 -21.10
CA SER A 193 22.23 -8.85 -20.82
C SER A 193 23.38 -9.67 -20.22
N ILE A 194 24.63 -9.28 -20.44
CA ILE A 194 25.86 -9.98 -20.02
C ILE A 194 26.57 -9.24 -18.86
N GLY A 195 26.11 -8.05 -18.49
CA GLY A 195 26.71 -7.23 -17.42
C GLY A 195 28.00 -6.52 -17.81
N ILE A 196 28.34 -6.48 -19.10
CA ILE A 196 29.57 -5.82 -19.59
C ILE A 196 29.55 -4.33 -19.29
N GLY A 197 28.43 -3.65 -19.47
CA GLY A 197 28.29 -2.23 -19.17
C GLY A 197 28.57 -1.93 -17.71
N MET A 198 28.03 -2.73 -16.79
CA MET A 198 28.32 -2.60 -15.35
C MET A 198 29.78 -2.86 -15.02
N ALA A 199 30.40 -3.86 -15.66
CA ALA A 199 31.82 -4.16 -15.45
C ALA A 199 32.72 -3.01 -15.89
N ILE A 200 32.43 -2.40 -17.05
CA ILE A 200 33.17 -1.23 -17.55
C ILE A 200 33.03 -0.04 -16.61
N ILE A 201 31.80 0.26 -16.15
CA ILE A 201 31.57 1.36 -15.20
C ILE A 201 32.32 1.12 -13.89
N ALA A 202 32.22 -0.08 -13.32
CA ALA A 202 32.92 -0.43 -12.08
C ALA A 202 34.44 -0.29 -12.21
N MET A 203 35.03 -0.83 -13.29
CA MET A 203 36.46 -0.66 -13.57
C MET A 203 36.86 0.81 -13.76
N SER A 204 36.05 1.58 -14.49
CA SER A 204 36.33 3.01 -14.73
C SER A 204 36.37 3.81 -13.42
N VAL A 205 35.46 3.54 -12.48
CA VAL A 205 35.47 4.19 -11.16
C VAL A 205 36.75 3.86 -10.38
N VAL A 206 37.18 2.61 -10.39
CA VAL A 206 38.42 2.17 -9.73
C VAL A 206 39.64 2.84 -10.38
N PHE A 207 39.74 2.84 -11.72
CA PHE A 207 40.85 3.48 -12.43
C PHE A 207 40.92 4.98 -12.20
N ILE A 208 39.77 5.69 -12.21
CA ILE A 208 39.73 7.12 -11.87
C ILE A 208 40.23 7.34 -10.45
N GLY A 209 39.80 6.51 -9.48
CA GLY A 209 40.29 6.60 -8.09
C GLY A 209 41.81 6.42 -7.99
N LEU A 210 42.37 5.43 -8.71
CA LEU A 210 43.82 5.19 -8.74
C LEU A 210 44.58 6.34 -9.39
N VAL A 211 44.08 6.92 -10.47
CA VAL A 211 44.68 8.09 -11.15
C VAL A 211 44.68 9.30 -10.20
N LEU A 212 43.57 9.56 -9.47
CA LEU A 212 43.51 10.66 -8.50
C LEU A 212 44.51 10.46 -7.35
N LEU A 213 44.64 9.24 -6.82
CA LEU A 213 45.64 8.93 -5.82
C LEU A 213 47.06 9.10 -6.33
N TYR A 214 47.36 8.65 -7.55
CA TYR A 214 48.67 8.81 -8.16
C TYR A 214 49.03 10.29 -8.37
N LEU A 215 48.09 11.11 -8.89
CA LEU A 215 48.28 12.56 -9.03
C LEU A 215 48.48 13.25 -7.70
N SER A 216 47.73 12.84 -6.66
CA SER A 216 47.88 13.34 -5.27
C SER A 216 49.29 13.03 -4.70
N LEU A 217 49.76 11.80 -4.92
CA LEU A 217 51.12 11.41 -4.46
C LEU A 217 52.22 12.17 -5.18
N ILE A 218 52.10 12.39 -6.51
CA ILE A 218 53.06 13.23 -7.27
C ILE A 218 53.06 14.65 -6.73
N HIS A 219 51.86 15.22 -6.46
CA HIS A 219 51.77 16.58 -5.94
C HIS A 219 52.37 16.73 -4.52
N ILE A 220 52.33 15.71 -3.71
CA ILE A 220 52.91 15.66 -2.38
C ILE A 220 54.46 15.49 -2.49
N SER A 221 54.95 14.75 -3.46
CA SER A 221 56.41 14.45 -3.63
C SER A 221 57.22 15.52 -4.34
N GLU A 222 56.56 16.53 -4.97
CA GLU A 222 57.23 17.63 -5.71
C GLU A 222 57.30 19.01 -5.01
N PRO A 223 57.23 19.21 -3.67
CA PRO A 223 57.39 20.56 -3.10
C PRO A 223 58.84 21.06 -3.01
N THR A 224 59.83 20.25 -3.39
CA THR A 224 61.23 20.58 -3.12
C THR A 224 62.07 21.01 -4.29
N ARG A 225 61.50 21.13 -5.52
CA ARG A 225 62.28 21.52 -6.71
C ARG A 225 62.18 22.98 -7.14
N GLN A 226 61.52 23.87 -6.37
CA GLN A 226 61.41 25.29 -6.69
C GLN A 226 62.16 26.20 -5.69
N ALA A 227 63.14 25.67 -4.94
CA ALA A 227 63.92 26.44 -3.97
C ALA A 227 65.42 26.25 -4.21
N GLU A 228 65.92 26.33 -5.45
CA GLU A 228 67.31 26.59 -5.82
C GLU A 228 67.37 27.59 -6.92
#